data_7a51eaea16d405c0a4e7902287f62c7c
#
_entry.id   7a51eaea16d405c0a4e7902287f62c7c
#
_cell.length_a   1.000
_cell.length_b   1.000
_cell.length_c   1.000
_cell.angle_alpha   90.00
_cell.angle_beta   90.00
_cell.angle_gamma   90.00
#
_symmetry.space_group_name_H-M   'P 1'
#
loop_
_entity.id
_entity.type
_entity.pdbx_description
1 polymer ?
#
loop_
_entity_poly.entity_id
_entity_poly.type
_entity_poly.pdbx_seq_one_letter_code
_entity_poly.pdbx_strand_id
1 'polypeptide(L)'
;MQESIKAQSATNKTLWTYGIGSLGVGIKNNLLGTWLLFYYNAVLGLEAWLVTLAIGIALVIDAISDPFVGIWSDRVKTRWGRRHPFMYGAIIPFALCYYLILQDPGEISDSALFTRLLILMVLMRIAMTFYEVPRGALAPELTKDYDQRNKIAGIGTVSYTHLRAHE
;
A
#
# COMPACT_ATOMS: atom_id res chain seq x y z
N MET A 1 32.64 -19.11 -9.57
CA MET A 1 32.07 -17.74 -9.50
C MET A 1 30.70 -17.60 -10.20
N GLN A 2 30.47 -18.19 -11.37
CA GLN A 2 29.15 -18.22 -12.04
C GLN A 2 28.11 -19.11 -11.36
N GLU A 3 28.50 -20.21 -10.73
CA GLU A 3 27.57 -21.09 -9.97
C GLU A 3 27.05 -20.45 -8.68
N SER A 4 27.85 -19.63 -8.01
CA SER A 4 27.42 -18.91 -6.80
C SER A 4 26.43 -17.78 -7.11
N ILE A 5 26.44 -17.23 -8.33
CA ILE A 5 25.49 -16.23 -8.81
C ILE A 5 24.14 -16.89 -9.16
N LYS A 6 24.16 -18.08 -9.76
CA LYS A 6 22.93 -18.84 -10.05
C LYS A 6 22.17 -19.29 -8.80
N ALA A 7 22.86 -19.57 -7.70
CA ALA A 7 22.24 -19.96 -6.42
C ALA A 7 21.48 -18.84 -5.70
N GLN A 8 21.58 -17.58 -6.16
CA GLN A 8 20.92 -16.41 -5.60
C GLN A 8 19.91 -15.74 -6.55
N SER A 9 19.53 -16.43 -7.63
CA SER A 9 18.49 -15.94 -8.54
C SER A 9 17.10 -16.25 -7.99
N ALA A 10 16.22 -15.25 -7.98
CA ALA A 10 14.83 -15.45 -7.58
C ALA A 10 14.12 -16.39 -8.58
N THR A 11 13.37 -17.36 -8.07
CA THR A 11 12.56 -18.25 -8.90
C THR A 11 11.47 -17.46 -9.62
N ASN A 12 11.10 -17.86 -10.85
CA ASN A 12 10.00 -17.23 -11.59
C ASN A 12 8.71 -17.14 -10.75
N LYS A 13 8.41 -18.15 -9.94
CA LYS A 13 7.27 -18.14 -9.01
C LYS A 13 7.37 -16.97 -8.02
N THR A 14 8.53 -16.69 -7.45
CA THR A 14 8.76 -15.57 -6.53
C THR A 14 8.56 -14.23 -7.23
N LEU A 15 9.05 -14.09 -8.47
CA LEU A 15 8.87 -12.89 -9.27
C LEU A 15 7.39 -12.61 -9.58
N TRP A 16 6.63 -13.64 -9.97
CA TRP A 16 5.20 -13.51 -10.23
C TRP A 16 4.41 -13.18 -8.96
N THR A 17 4.71 -13.83 -7.84
CA THR A 17 4.05 -13.54 -6.56
C THR A 17 4.29 -12.09 -6.12
N TYR A 18 5.51 -11.58 -6.29
CA TYR A 18 5.83 -10.19 -6.02
C TYR A 18 5.08 -9.23 -6.97
N GLY A 19 4.98 -9.59 -8.26
CA GLY A 19 4.24 -8.84 -9.27
C GLY A 19 2.74 -8.70 -8.95
N ILE A 20 2.08 -9.80 -8.55
CA ILE A 20 0.68 -9.79 -8.13
C ILE A 20 0.46 -8.84 -6.93
N GLY A 21 1.39 -8.84 -5.96
CA GLY A 21 1.34 -7.88 -4.87
C GLY A 21 1.46 -6.42 -5.32
N SER A 22 2.21 -6.15 -6.39
CA SER A 22 2.32 -4.79 -6.99
C SER A 22 1.03 -4.34 -7.64
N LEU A 23 0.31 -5.24 -8.32
CA LEU A 23 -1.03 -4.96 -8.87
C LEU A 23 -2.01 -4.52 -7.77
N GLY A 24 -2.03 -5.23 -6.64
CA GLY A 24 -2.88 -4.86 -5.50
C GLY A 24 -2.59 -3.45 -4.96
N VAL A 25 -1.32 -3.08 -4.87
CA VAL A 25 -0.90 -1.72 -4.46
C VAL A 25 -1.34 -0.68 -5.50
N GLY A 26 -1.19 -0.97 -6.79
CA GLY A 26 -1.63 -0.08 -7.88
C GLY A 26 -3.13 0.18 -7.87
N ILE A 27 -3.94 -0.88 -7.78
CA ILE A 27 -5.40 -0.79 -7.70
C ILE A 27 -5.82 0.06 -6.48
N LYS A 28 -5.24 -0.21 -5.31
CA LYS A 28 -5.50 0.58 -4.11
C LYS A 28 -5.22 2.06 -4.32
N ASN A 29 -4.07 2.42 -4.88
CA ASN A 29 -3.68 3.82 -5.04
C ASN A 29 -4.63 4.58 -5.98
N ASN A 30 -5.07 3.94 -7.06
CA ASN A 30 -6.03 4.52 -7.99
C ASN A 30 -7.39 4.73 -7.33
N LEU A 31 -7.93 3.70 -6.69
CA LEU A 31 -9.21 3.77 -5.99
C LEU A 31 -9.23 4.86 -4.91
N LEU A 32 -8.15 5.02 -4.14
CA LEU A 32 -8.07 6.03 -3.07
C LEU A 32 -7.84 7.45 -3.59
N GLY A 33 -7.14 7.61 -4.72
CA GLY A 33 -6.88 8.93 -5.29
C GLY A 33 -8.12 9.53 -5.96
N THR A 34 -8.67 8.80 -6.91
CA THR A 34 -9.74 9.32 -7.79
C THR A 34 -11.13 8.98 -7.27
N TRP A 35 -11.37 7.69 -6.97
CA TRP A 35 -12.71 7.22 -6.61
C TRP A 35 -13.18 7.65 -5.24
N LEU A 36 -12.27 7.82 -4.29
CA LEU A 36 -12.63 8.27 -2.94
C LEU A 36 -13.16 9.71 -2.96
N LEU A 37 -12.47 10.60 -3.70
CA LEU A 37 -12.91 11.97 -3.86
C LEU A 37 -14.30 12.02 -4.51
N PHE A 38 -14.49 11.26 -5.59
CA PHE A 38 -15.79 11.18 -6.27
C PHE A 38 -16.89 10.66 -5.34
N TYR A 39 -16.65 9.55 -4.62
CA TYR A 39 -17.64 8.93 -3.75
C TYR A 39 -18.07 9.87 -2.60
N TYR A 40 -17.12 10.46 -1.90
CA TYR A 40 -17.42 11.34 -0.77
C TYR A 40 -18.03 12.68 -1.20
N ASN A 41 -17.64 13.22 -2.36
CA ASN A 41 -18.18 14.47 -2.84
C ASN A 41 -19.51 14.30 -3.61
N ALA A 42 -19.54 13.41 -4.61
CA ALA A 42 -20.70 13.29 -5.50
C ALA A 42 -21.82 12.41 -4.93
N VAL A 43 -21.50 11.41 -4.08
CA VAL A 43 -22.49 10.48 -3.53
C VAL A 43 -22.89 10.85 -2.10
N LEU A 44 -21.91 11.12 -1.23
CA LEU A 44 -22.18 11.46 0.19
C LEU A 44 -22.34 12.96 0.44
N GLY A 45 -22.10 13.83 -0.58
CA GLY A 45 -22.33 15.26 -0.49
C GLY A 45 -21.29 16.08 0.30
N LEU A 46 -20.18 15.44 0.75
CA LEU A 46 -19.14 16.15 1.47
C LEU A 46 -18.37 17.11 0.54
N GLU A 47 -18.12 18.33 1.00
CA GLU A 47 -17.36 19.31 0.22
C GLU A 47 -15.97 18.78 -0.19
N ALA A 48 -15.62 18.93 -1.48
CA ALA A 48 -14.41 18.37 -2.05
C ALA A 48 -13.11 18.82 -1.33
N TRP A 49 -13.08 20.05 -0.80
CA TRP A 49 -11.92 20.55 -0.06
C TRP A 49 -11.71 19.80 1.26
N LEU A 50 -12.78 19.37 1.94
CA LEU A 50 -12.70 18.55 3.17
C LEU A 50 -12.13 17.16 2.85
N VAL A 51 -12.59 16.54 1.76
CA VAL A 51 -12.06 15.24 1.32
C VAL A 51 -10.58 15.38 0.98
N THR A 52 -10.20 16.43 0.25
CA THR A 52 -8.81 16.70 -0.11
C THR A 52 -7.94 16.97 1.13
N LEU A 53 -8.48 17.69 2.12
CA LEU A 53 -7.82 17.94 3.39
C LEU A 53 -7.56 16.63 4.16
N ALA A 54 -8.57 15.74 4.24
CA ALA A 54 -8.42 14.44 4.90
C ALA A 54 -7.33 13.59 4.21
N ILE A 55 -7.30 13.54 2.88
CA ILE A 55 -6.27 12.87 2.11
C ILE A 55 -4.89 13.49 2.38
N GLY A 56 -4.79 14.81 2.39
CA GLY A 56 -3.55 15.54 2.66
C GLY A 56 -2.98 15.25 4.06
N ILE A 57 -3.83 15.28 5.10
CA ILE A 57 -3.43 14.95 6.47
C ILE A 57 -2.96 13.50 6.54
N ALA A 58 -3.68 12.57 5.92
CA ALA A 58 -3.31 11.15 5.90
C ALA A 58 -1.96 10.92 5.19
N LEU A 59 -1.65 11.66 4.11
CA LEU A 59 -0.34 11.62 3.43
C LEU A 59 0.81 12.13 4.31
N VAL A 60 0.58 13.19 5.09
CA VAL A 60 1.60 13.69 6.02
C VAL A 60 1.91 12.66 7.10
N ILE A 61 0.87 12.00 7.64
CA ILE A 61 1.04 10.93 8.64
C ILE A 61 1.79 9.74 8.03
N ASP A 62 1.47 9.36 6.79
CA ASP A 62 2.15 8.31 6.02
C ASP A 62 3.67 8.62 5.92
N ALA A 63 4.01 9.82 5.46
CA ALA A 63 5.41 10.26 5.33
C ALA A 63 6.18 10.23 6.67
N ILE A 64 5.51 10.49 7.78
CA ILE A 64 6.10 10.40 9.12
C ILE A 64 6.22 8.94 9.57
N SER A 65 5.19 8.12 9.34
CA SER A 65 5.15 6.72 9.81
C SER A 65 6.10 5.80 9.06
N ASP A 66 6.35 6.03 7.77
CA ASP A 66 7.20 5.20 6.92
C ASP A 66 8.59 4.93 7.49
N PRO A 67 9.38 5.95 7.92
CA PRO A 67 10.71 5.72 8.50
C PRO A 67 10.64 4.92 9.82
N PHE A 68 9.62 5.18 10.65
CA PHE A 68 9.45 4.46 11.92
C PHE A 68 9.16 2.98 11.70
N VAL A 69 8.24 2.66 10.79
CA VAL A 69 7.91 1.28 10.44
C VAL A 69 9.10 0.60 9.77
N GLY A 70 9.86 1.31 8.92
CA GLY A 70 11.09 0.82 8.32
C GLY A 70 12.10 0.36 9.36
N ILE A 71 12.46 1.24 10.30
CA ILE A 71 13.39 0.92 11.37
C ILE A 71 12.87 -0.21 12.27
N TRP A 72 11.58 -0.21 12.56
CA TRP A 72 10.97 -1.21 13.43
C TRP A 72 10.94 -2.59 12.75
N SER A 73 10.52 -2.66 11.49
CA SER A 73 10.48 -3.91 10.73
C SER A 73 11.85 -4.57 10.56
N ASP A 74 12.92 -3.75 10.51
CA ASP A 74 14.30 -4.26 10.39
C ASP A 74 14.85 -4.83 11.71
N ARG A 75 14.36 -4.35 12.85
CA ARG A 75 14.81 -4.81 14.19
C ARG A 75 14.13 -6.09 14.67
N VAL A 76 12.91 -6.33 14.26
CA VAL A 76 12.12 -7.48 14.73
C VAL A 76 12.58 -8.76 14.01
N LYS A 77 12.94 -9.77 14.79
CA LYS A 77 13.31 -11.11 14.29
C LYS A 77 12.23 -12.09 14.74
N THR A 78 11.53 -12.70 13.79
CA THR A 78 10.52 -13.72 14.06
C THR A 78 10.83 -15.04 13.37
N ARG A 79 10.12 -16.11 13.75
CA ARG A 79 10.21 -17.44 13.13
C ARG A 79 9.84 -17.43 11.63
N TRP A 80 9.07 -16.44 11.17
CA TRP A 80 8.62 -16.27 9.79
C TRP A 80 9.49 -15.26 9.01
N GLY A 81 10.64 -14.87 9.56
CA GLY A 81 11.48 -13.82 9.02
C GLY A 81 11.23 -12.46 9.67
N ARG A 82 11.97 -11.44 9.24
CA ARG A 82 11.90 -10.11 9.86
C ARG A 82 10.65 -9.31 9.41
N ARG A 83 10.24 -9.46 8.16
CA ARG A 83 9.26 -8.58 7.49
C ARG A 83 7.88 -9.19 7.26
N HIS A 84 7.80 -10.52 7.12
CA HIS A 84 6.55 -11.21 6.82
C HIS A 84 5.43 -11.02 7.86
N PRO A 85 5.69 -11.03 9.19
CA PRO A 85 4.63 -10.83 10.18
C PRO A 85 3.93 -9.48 10.06
N PHE A 86 4.70 -8.42 9.76
CA PHE A 86 4.15 -7.08 9.55
C PHE A 86 3.22 -7.04 8.34
N MET A 87 3.65 -7.64 7.23
CA MET A 87 2.85 -7.71 6.01
C MET A 87 1.53 -8.46 6.22
N TYR A 88 1.58 -9.62 6.89
CA TYR A 88 0.37 -10.40 7.17
C TYR A 88 -0.56 -9.72 8.18
N GLY A 89 0.00 -9.13 9.23
CA GLY A 89 -0.76 -8.40 10.24
C GLY A 89 -1.47 -7.15 9.69
N ALA A 90 -0.91 -6.53 8.65
CA ALA A 90 -1.46 -5.34 8.01
C ALA A 90 -2.71 -5.61 7.15
N ILE A 91 -2.86 -6.83 6.62
CA ILE A 91 -3.93 -7.16 5.65
C ILE A 91 -5.31 -6.99 6.27
N ILE A 92 -5.53 -7.49 7.48
CA ILE A 92 -6.84 -7.46 8.15
C ILE A 92 -7.27 -6.03 8.48
N PRO A 93 -6.48 -5.20 9.20
CA PRO A 93 -6.87 -3.83 9.49
C PRO A 93 -7.00 -2.99 8.21
N PHE A 94 -6.16 -3.21 7.19
CA PHE A 94 -6.29 -2.56 5.90
C PHE A 94 -7.63 -2.88 5.24
N ALA A 95 -7.99 -4.16 5.11
CA ALA A 95 -9.24 -4.60 4.48
C ALA A 95 -10.47 -4.08 5.25
N LEU A 96 -10.42 -4.07 6.58
CA LEU A 96 -11.49 -3.54 7.41
C LEU A 96 -11.68 -2.04 7.23
N CYS A 97 -10.61 -1.26 7.28
CA CYS A 97 -10.67 0.19 7.05
C CYS A 97 -11.17 0.50 5.64
N TYR A 98 -10.69 -0.26 4.64
CA TYR A 98 -11.11 -0.10 3.27
C TYR A 98 -12.61 -0.36 3.09
N TYR A 99 -13.13 -1.43 3.69
CA TYR A 99 -14.56 -1.74 3.70
C TYR A 99 -15.38 -0.63 4.37
N LEU A 100 -14.95 -0.16 5.56
CA LEU A 100 -15.64 0.88 6.31
C LEU A 100 -15.65 2.24 5.60
N ILE A 101 -14.60 2.59 4.85
CA ILE A 101 -14.54 3.83 4.07
C ILE A 101 -15.61 3.84 2.98
N LEU A 102 -15.84 2.70 2.31
CA LEU A 102 -16.80 2.59 1.21
C LEU A 102 -18.23 2.34 1.68
N GLN A 103 -18.43 2.02 2.95
CA GLN A 103 -19.75 1.80 3.51
C GLN A 103 -20.48 3.13 3.72
N ASP A 104 -21.70 3.23 3.24
CA ASP A 104 -22.58 4.37 3.52
C ASP A 104 -22.85 4.48 5.03
N PRO A 105 -22.51 5.62 5.65
CA PRO A 105 -22.75 5.83 7.08
C PRO A 105 -24.18 6.19 7.41
N GLY A 106 -25.06 6.32 6.43
CA GLY A 106 -26.40 6.88 6.61
C GLY A 106 -26.38 8.40 6.84
N GLU A 107 -27.48 8.92 7.32
CA GLU A 107 -27.63 10.36 7.58
C GLU A 107 -26.83 10.81 8.80
N ILE A 108 -25.65 11.37 8.58
CA ILE A 108 -24.77 11.97 9.59
C ILE A 108 -24.39 13.39 9.16
N SER A 109 -23.99 14.22 10.13
CA SER A 109 -23.55 15.58 9.84
C SER A 109 -22.22 15.58 9.07
N ASP A 110 -21.98 16.65 8.28
CA ASP A 110 -20.73 16.80 7.50
C ASP A 110 -19.48 16.73 8.37
N SER A 111 -19.52 17.26 9.59
CA SER A 111 -18.43 17.19 10.56
C SER A 111 -18.17 15.75 11.04
N ALA A 112 -19.21 14.95 11.23
CA ALA A 112 -19.08 13.54 11.61
C ALA A 112 -18.56 12.71 10.43
N LEU A 113 -19.05 13.00 9.22
CA LEU A 113 -18.61 12.36 7.98
C LEU A 113 -17.12 12.64 7.69
N PHE A 114 -16.70 13.90 7.85
CA PHE A 114 -15.28 14.29 7.73
C PHE A 114 -14.41 13.58 8.77
N THR A 115 -14.83 13.58 10.04
CA THR A 115 -14.07 12.95 11.13
C THR A 115 -13.94 11.44 10.89
N ARG A 116 -15.01 10.77 10.47
CA ARG A 116 -14.99 9.36 10.10
C ARG A 116 -14.01 9.09 8.95
N LEU A 117 -14.10 9.88 7.88
CA LEU A 117 -13.19 9.78 6.74
C LEU A 117 -11.74 9.94 7.19
N LEU A 118 -11.43 10.99 7.95
CA LEU A 118 -10.09 11.28 8.41
C LEU A 118 -9.51 10.13 9.25
N ILE A 119 -10.25 9.64 10.23
CA ILE A 119 -9.80 8.54 11.10
C ILE A 119 -9.55 7.27 10.29
N LEU A 120 -10.50 6.88 9.43
CA LEU A 120 -10.38 5.68 8.62
C LEU A 120 -9.24 5.77 7.60
N MET A 121 -9.03 6.95 7.00
CA MET A 121 -7.92 7.21 6.09
C MET A 121 -6.57 7.08 6.79
N VAL A 122 -6.43 7.68 7.97
CA VAL A 122 -5.20 7.60 8.77
C VAL A 122 -4.90 6.16 9.18
N LEU A 123 -5.88 5.45 9.72
CA LEU A 123 -5.72 4.05 10.13
C LEU A 123 -5.36 3.15 8.93
N MET A 124 -6.02 3.36 7.81
CA MET A 124 -5.75 2.60 6.60
C MET A 124 -4.33 2.88 6.07
N ARG A 125 -3.88 4.14 6.07
CA ARG A 125 -2.51 4.52 5.68
C ARG A 125 -1.48 3.85 6.58
N ILE A 126 -1.65 3.94 7.90
CA ILE A 126 -0.76 3.27 8.86
C ILE A 126 -0.73 1.76 8.60
N ALA A 127 -1.89 1.11 8.43
CA ALA A 127 -1.92 -0.32 8.11
C ALA A 127 -1.15 -0.62 6.82
N MET A 128 -1.29 0.24 5.81
CA MET A 128 -0.62 0.05 4.54
C MET A 128 0.90 0.27 4.62
N THR A 129 1.38 1.21 5.43
CA THR A 129 2.81 1.41 5.72
C THR A 129 3.44 0.11 6.25
N PHE A 130 2.74 -0.62 7.14
CA PHE A 130 3.20 -1.93 7.64
C PHE A 130 3.27 -3.02 6.56
N TYR A 131 2.62 -2.84 5.44
CA TYR A 131 2.72 -3.72 4.27
C TYR A 131 3.75 -3.23 3.25
N GLU A 132 3.65 -1.98 2.81
CA GLU A 132 4.44 -1.43 1.69
C GLU A 132 5.91 -1.27 2.03
N VAL A 133 6.25 -0.76 3.21
CA VAL A 133 7.64 -0.52 3.63
C VAL A 133 8.43 -1.82 3.73
N PRO A 134 7.99 -2.86 4.48
CA PRO A 134 8.69 -4.14 4.51
C PRO A 134 8.74 -4.83 3.13
N ARG A 135 7.67 -4.71 2.32
CA ARG A 135 7.63 -5.28 0.98
C ARG A 135 8.64 -4.61 0.05
N GLY A 136 8.72 -3.27 0.06
CA GLY A 136 9.69 -2.53 -0.75
C GLY A 136 11.13 -2.92 -0.42
N ALA A 137 11.41 -3.12 0.85
CA ALA A 137 12.72 -3.54 1.31
C ALA A 137 13.05 -5.02 1.03
N LEU A 138 12.04 -5.88 0.74
CA LEU A 138 12.26 -7.26 0.29
C LEU A 138 12.80 -7.34 -1.15
N ALA A 139 12.40 -6.44 -2.03
CA ALA A 139 12.75 -6.48 -3.45
C ALA A 139 14.26 -6.63 -3.71
N PRO A 140 15.15 -5.81 -3.11
CA PRO A 140 16.60 -5.96 -3.28
C PRO A 140 17.18 -7.19 -2.56
N GLU A 141 16.46 -7.80 -1.60
CA GLU A 141 16.91 -9.03 -0.91
C GLU A 141 16.59 -10.29 -1.72
N LEU A 142 15.58 -10.25 -2.62
CA LEU A 142 15.14 -11.40 -3.42
C LEU A 142 16.18 -11.82 -4.45
N THR A 143 17.03 -10.92 -4.92
CA THR A 143 18.08 -11.23 -5.89
C THR A 143 19.26 -10.27 -5.80
N LYS A 144 20.47 -10.80 -5.99
CA LYS A 144 21.70 -10.02 -6.16
C LYS A 144 22.00 -9.71 -7.62
N ASP A 145 21.28 -10.32 -8.54
CA ASP A 145 21.43 -10.11 -9.99
C ASP A 145 20.78 -8.77 -10.40
N TYR A 146 21.55 -7.90 -11.03
CA TYR A 146 21.12 -6.59 -11.49
C TYR A 146 19.98 -6.67 -12.51
N ASP A 147 20.04 -7.61 -13.45
CA ASP A 147 19.01 -7.79 -14.47
C ASP A 147 17.68 -8.26 -13.88
N GLN A 148 17.74 -9.12 -12.88
CA GLN A 148 16.54 -9.54 -12.16
C GLN A 148 15.96 -8.41 -11.30
N ARG A 149 16.78 -7.56 -10.68
CA ARG A 149 16.29 -6.36 -9.99
C ARG A 149 15.54 -5.43 -10.92
N ASN A 150 16.08 -5.20 -12.11
CA ASN A 150 15.40 -4.41 -13.14
C ASN A 150 14.09 -5.05 -13.59
N LYS A 151 14.02 -6.38 -13.72
CA LYS A 151 12.77 -7.10 -14.00
C LYS A 151 11.75 -6.95 -12.89
N ILE A 152 12.15 -7.06 -11.62
CA ILE A 152 11.27 -6.86 -10.45
C ILE A 152 10.71 -5.44 -10.44
N ALA A 153 11.57 -4.44 -10.65
CA ALA A 153 11.16 -3.05 -10.77
C ALA A 153 10.24 -2.81 -11.97
N GLY A 154 10.58 -3.39 -13.14
CA GLY A 154 9.79 -3.32 -14.36
C GLY A 154 8.39 -3.93 -14.20
N ILE A 155 8.26 -5.11 -13.60
CA ILE A 155 6.96 -5.74 -13.32
C ILE A 155 6.12 -4.85 -12.40
N GLY A 156 6.72 -4.22 -11.40
CA GLY A 156 6.07 -3.23 -10.57
C GLY A 156 5.57 -2.02 -11.36
N THR A 157 6.41 -1.44 -12.21
CA THR A 157 6.10 -0.25 -13.00
C THR A 157 5.08 -0.52 -14.10
N VAL A 158 5.20 -1.62 -14.85
CA VAL A 158 4.24 -2.01 -15.90
C VAL A 158 2.84 -2.20 -15.30
N SER A 159 2.74 -2.76 -14.12
CA SER A 159 1.46 -2.87 -13.41
C SER A 159 0.81 -1.52 -13.10
N TYR A 160 1.62 -0.49 -12.80
CA TYR A 160 1.13 0.87 -12.60
C TYR A 160 0.73 1.58 -13.91
N THR A 161 1.52 1.42 -14.97
CA THR A 161 1.30 2.15 -16.23
C THR A 161 0.14 1.57 -17.02
N HIS A 162 -0.06 0.25 -17.03
CA HIS A 162 -1.21 -0.36 -17.72
C HIS A 162 -2.56 0.04 -17.10
N LEU A 163 -2.63 0.18 -15.79
CA LEU A 163 -3.85 0.65 -15.12
C LEU A 163 -4.14 2.13 -15.41
N ARG A 164 -3.10 2.94 -15.64
CA ARG A 164 -3.24 4.38 -15.93
C ARG A 164 -3.50 4.68 -17.42
N ALA A 165 -3.11 3.80 -18.33
CA ALA A 165 -3.27 4.02 -19.77
C ALA A 165 -4.70 3.71 -20.30
N HIS A 166 -5.58 3.17 -19.46
CA HIS A 166 -6.98 2.88 -19.78
C HIS A 166 -7.98 3.91 -19.21
N GLU A 167 -7.48 5.01 -18.64
CA GLU A 167 -8.26 6.22 -18.26
C GLU A 167 -8.11 7.32 -19.32
#